data_a441736229fe5af4065bfddd8914485a
#
_entry.id   a441736229fe5af4065bfddd8914485a
#
_cell.length_a   1.000
_cell.length_b   1.000
_cell.length_c   1.000
_cell.angle_alpha   90.00
_cell.angle_beta   90.00
_cell.angle_gamma   90.00
#
_symmetry.space_group_name_H-M   'P 1'
#
loop_
_entity.id
_entity.type
_entity.pdbx_description
1 polymer ?
#
loop_
_entity_poly.entity_id
_entity_poly.type
_entity_poly.pdbx_seq_one_letter_code
_entity_poly.pdbx_strand_id
1 'polypeptide(L)'
;MKISKYILICSIILLLAGCNFGDSTEQKLSTILSEIYDLEADYRDVQEELADTESKEQANFQQMMELTKDQKEELTTMVEDTATLLKTRLALVEKEAASIKSTSESIKQISSLVSETKEASEKESLKEIETSLNERIKAYEEVTTNYNELANMQQELYKMLVDESADVTTIQEQVKEVNLHNELVQQSVQKFNDATIRVNEVKEEVLTSLQKDAK
;
A
#
# COMPACT_ATOMS: atom_id res chain seq x y z
N MET A 1 3.56 -14.05 15.77
CA MET A 1 3.08 -12.66 15.89
C MET A 1 1.81 -12.53 15.07
N LYS A 2 0.67 -12.10 15.62
CA LYS A 2 -0.58 -12.00 14.85
C LYS A 2 -0.56 -10.70 14.07
N ILE A 3 -0.33 -10.78 12.76
CA ILE A 3 -0.52 -9.65 11.85
C ILE A 3 -2.02 -9.34 11.85
N SER A 4 -2.35 -8.14 12.30
CA SER A 4 -3.75 -7.70 12.42
C SER A 4 -4.32 -7.48 11.01
N LYS A 5 -5.31 -8.29 10.64
CA LYS A 5 -6.08 -8.20 9.39
C LYS A 5 -7.02 -7.00 9.44
N TYR A 6 -6.55 -5.80 9.15
CA TYR A 6 -7.43 -4.67 8.90
C TYR A 6 -7.13 -4.09 7.51
N ILE A 7 -7.62 -4.80 6.48
CA ILE A 7 -7.80 -4.22 5.15
C ILE A 7 -9.09 -3.40 5.22
N LEU A 8 -8.96 -2.09 5.24
CA LEU A 8 -10.10 -1.18 5.19
C LEU A 8 -10.58 -1.06 3.74
N ILE A 9 -11.56 -1.88 3.37
CA ILE A 9 -12.22 -1.81 2.05
C ILE A 9 -12.98 -0.49 1.95
N CYS A 10 -12.55 0.36 1.03
CA CYS A 10 -13.17 1.65 0.72
C CYS A 10 -14.46 1.43 -0.08
N SER A 11 -15.61 1.30 0.60
CA SER A 11 -16.92 1.20 -0.06
C SER A 11 -17.38 2.59 -0.54
N ILE A 12 -17.38 2.79 -1.88
CA ILE A 12 -17.97 3.99 -2.51
C ILE A 12 -19.44 3.71 -2.79
N ILE A 13 -20.34 4.40 -2.08
CA ILE A 13 -21.76 4.42 -2.41
C ILE A 13 -22.01 5.63 -3.33
N LEU A 14 -22.37 5.33 -4.58
CA LEU A 14 -22.80 6.33 -5.57
C LEU A 14 -24.31 6.60 -5.38
N LEU A 15 -24.64 7.82 -4.99
CA LEU A 15 -26.01 8.32 -5.08
C LEU A 15 -26.11 9.23 -6.31
N LEU A 16 -26.77 8.74 -7.35
CA LEU A 16 -27.12 9.51 -8.56
C LEU A 16 -28.48 10.18 -8.37
N ALA A 17 -28.52 11.49 -8.35
CA ALA A 17 -29.77 12.24 -8.57
C ALA A 17 -29.52 13.67 -9.12
N GLY A 18 -30.06 13.96 -10.29
CA GLY A 18 -30.50 15.29 -10.67
C GLY A 18 -29.80 15.95 -11.86
N CYS A 19 -30.49 16.04 -13.00
CA CYS A 19 -30.14 16.79 -14.21
C CYS A 19 -30.07 18.29 -13.97
N ASN A 20 -28.92 18.93 -14.27
CA ASN A 20 -28.89 20.34 -14.58
C ASN A 20 -27.83 20.61 -15.68
N PHE A 21 -28.04 21.67 -16.49
CA PHE A 21 -27.24 21.98 -17.66
C PHE A 21 -25.77 22.26 -17.33
N GLY A 22 -24.90 21.30 -17.62
CA GLY A 22 -23.47 21.28 -17.27
C GLY A 22 -23.23 20.51 -15.96
N ASP A 23 -22.20 19.65 -15.93
CA ASP A 23 -21.85 18.89 -14.72
C ASP A 23 -21.46 19.85 -13.59
N SER A 24 -22.07 19.67 -12.42
CA SER A 24 -21.72 20.44 -11.21
C SER A 24 -20.29 20.11 -10.76
N THR A 25 -19.67 20.96 -9.95
CA THR A 25 -18.37 20.70 -9.33
C THR A 25 -18.37 19.36 -8.59
N GLU A 26 -19.44 19.04 -7.89
CA GLU A 26 -19.63 17.76 -7.19
C GLU A 26 -19.65 16.56 -8.15
N GLN A 27 -20.38 16.65 -9.28
CA GLN A 27 -20.44 15.58 -10.27
C GLN A 27 -19.09 15.34 -10.95
N LYS A 28 -18.36 16.40 -11.31
CA LYS A 28 -17.00 16.31 -11.86
C LYS A 28 -16.04 15.65 -10.87
N LEU A 29 -16.06 16.08 -9.61
CA LEU A 29 -15.24 15.48 -8.56
C LEU A 29 -15.60 14.00 -8.34
N SER A 30 -16.88 13.65 -8.29
CA SER A 30 -17.33 12.27 -8.15
C SER A 30 -16.84 11.38 -9.28
N THR A 31 -16.81 11.89 -10.51
CA THR A 31 -16.26 11.19 -11.68
C THR A 31 -14.77 10.93 -11.52
N ILE A 32 -13.99 11.95 -11.12
CA ILE A 32 -12.55 11.81 -10.88
C ILE A 32 -12.27 10.79 -9.77
N LEU A 33 -13.03 10.85 -8.66
CA LEU A 33 -12.86 9.91 -7.55
C LEU A 33 -13.22 8.47 -7.94
N SER A 34 -14.22 8.28 -8.83
CA SER A 34 -14.55 6.96 -9.40
C SER A 34 -13.41 6.43 -10.28
N GLU A 35 -12.81 7.28 -11.10
CA GLU A 35 -11.64 6.92 -11.92
C GLU A 35 -10.45 6.51 -11.04
N ILE A 36 -10.18 7.25 -9.98
CA ILE A 36 -9.14 6.90 -8.99
C ILE A 36 -9.42 5.52 -8.39
N TYR A 37 -10.67 5.26 -7.98
CA TYR A 37 -11.06 3.96 -7.45
C TYR A 37 -10.82 2.83 -8.45
N ASP A 38 -11.17 3.01 -9.71
CA ASP A 38 -10.98 2.00 -10.75
C ASP A 38 -9.50 1.74 -11.04
N LEU A 39 -8.66 2.79 -11.05
CA LEU A 39 -7.21 2.67 -11.20
C LEU A 39 -6.54 1.91 -10.05
N GLU A 40 -7.13 1.91 -8.86
CA GLU A 40 -6.65 1.16 -7.70
C GLU A 40 -7.15 -0.31 -7.66
N ALA A 41 -7.74 -0.83 -8.74
CA ALA A 41 -8.23 -2.21 -8.78
C ALA A 41 -7.09 -3.21 -8.51
N ASP A 42 -5.96 -3.08 -9.20
CA ASP A 42 -4.81 -3.96 -9.03
C ASP A 42 -4.24 -3.93 -7.60
N TYR A 43 -4.24 -2.76 -6.92
CA TYR A 43 -3.88 -2.66 -5.51
C TYR A 43 -4.79 -3.54 -4.63
N ARG A 44 -6.10 -3.51 -4.86
CA ARG A 44 -7.05 -4.31 -4.08
C ARG A 44 -6.98 -5.80 -4.38
N ASP A 45 -6.79 -6.14 -5.65
CA ASP A 45 -6.86 -7.53 -6.13
C ASP A 45 -5.70 -8.39 -5.65
N VAL A 46 -4.51 -7.80 -5.42
CA VAL A 46 -3.32 -8.56 -5.01
C VAL A 46 -3.18 -8.74 -3.49
N GLN A 47 -4.01 -8.07 -2.68
CA GLN A 47 -3.88 -8.07 -1.20
C GLN A 47 -3.95 -9.47 -0.58
N GLU A 48 -4.85 -10.32 -1.08
CA GLU A 48 -5.01 -11.69 -0.55
C GLU A 48 -3.79 -12.55 -0.91
N GLU A 49 -3.31 -12.47 -2.15
CA GLU A 49 -2.14 -13.22 -2.62
C GLU A 49 -0.86 -12.76 -1.90
N LEU A 50 -0.72 -11.44 -1.68
CA LEU A 50 0.40 -10.88 -0.92
C LEU A 50 0.42 -11.41 0.51
N ALA A 51 -0.72 -11.37 1.22
CA ALA A 51 -0.83 -11.87 2.58
C ALA A 51 -0.57 -13.39 2.69
N ASP A 52 -1.02 -14.18 1.72
CA ASP A 52 -0.77 -15.63 1.64
C ASP A 52 0.72 -15.91 1.40
N THR A 53 1.35 -15.16 0.49
CA THR A 53 2.78 -15.29 0.19
C THR A 53 3.64 -14.95 1.41
N GLU A 54 3.34 -13.87 2.13
CA GLU A 54 4.01 -13.49 3.38
C GLU A 54 3.86 -14.57 4.46
N SER A 55 2.67 -15.15 4.57
CA SER A 55 2.40 -16.22 5.54
C SER A 55 3.21 -17.47 5.26
N LYS A 56 3.32 -17.86 3.99
CA LYS A 56 4.15 -19.01 3.55
C LYS A 56 5.62 -18.77 3.79
N GLU A 57 6.12 -17.59 3.45
CA GLU A 57 7.50 -17.19 3.68
C GLU A 57 7.85 -17.24 5.17
N GLN A 58 6.98 -16.72 6.02
CA GLN A 58 7.15 -16.78 7.48
C GLN A 58 7.15 -18.22 8.00
N ALA A 59 6.27 -19.08 7.49
CA ALA A 59 6.22 -20.49 7.89
C ALA A 59 7.49 -21.24 7.48
N ASN A 60 7.98 -21.00 6.25
CA ASN A 60 9.24 -21.59 5.78
C ASN A 60 10.41 -21.12 6.65
N PHE A 61 10.50 -19.83 6.96
CA PHE A 61 11.57 -19.32 7.82
C PHE A 61 11.55 -19.97 9.21
N GLN A 62 10.39 -20.14 9.82
CA GLN A 62 10.28 -20.83 11.11
C GLN A 62 10.77 -22.28 11.03
N GLN A 63 10.41 -23.00 9.97
CA GLN A 63 10.88 -24.39 9.76
C GLN A 63 12.39 -24.43 9.54
N MET A 64 12.96 -23.51 8.74
CA MET A 64 14.42 -23.43 8.56
C MET A 64 15.18 -23.27 9.89
N MET A 65 14.61 -22.50 10.83
CA MET A 65 15.22 -22.28 12.15
C MET A 65 15.15 -23.50 13.08
N GLU A 66 14.34 -24.51 12.76
CA GLU A 66 14.24 -25.77 13.50
C GLU A 66 15.19 -26.86 12.96
N LEU A 67 15.75 -26.66 11.75
CA LEU A 67 16.63 -27.64 11.11
C LEU A 67 17.98 -27.75 11.84
N THR A 68 18.50 -28.98 11.87
CA THR A 68 19.82 -29.30 12.42
C THR A 68 20.90 -29.29 11.31
N LYS A 69 22.17 -29.28 11.73
CA LYS A 69 23.32 -29.29 10.79
C LYS A 69 23.33 -30.47 9.81
N ASP A 70 22.70 -31.59 10.19
CA ASP A 70 22.64 -32.78 9.35
C ASP A 70 21.58 -32.69 8.25
N GLN A 71 20.69 -31.68 8.32
CA GLN A 71 19.60 -31.44 7.36
C GLN A 71 19.94 -30.33 6.33
N LYS A 72 21.19 -30.23 5.96
CA LYS A 72 21.69 -29.18 5.08
C LYS A 72 21.01 -29.15 3.71
N GLU A 73 20.75 -30.32 3.13
CA GLU A 73 20.08 -30.41 1.82
C GLU A 73 18.64 -29.89 1.87
N GLU A 74 17.94 -30.21 2.95
CA GLU A 74 16.60 -29.70 3.22
C GLU A 74 16.61 -28.18 3.43
N LEU A 75 17.57 -27.66 4.22
CA LEU A 75 17.76 -26.23 4.43
C LEU A 75 17.98 -25.49 3.10
N THR A 76 18.84 -26.02 2.23
CA THR A 76 19.12 -25.40 0.92
C THR A 76 17.85 -25.33 0.06
N THR A 77 17.08 -26.41 -0.01
CA THR A 77 15.82 -26.45 -0.75
C THR A 77 14.83 -25.43 -0.19
N MET A 78 14.67 -25.35 1.14
CA MET A 78 13.76 -24.39 1.77
C MET A 78 14.18 -22.93 1.54
N VAL A 79 15.49 -22.65 1.52
CA VAL A 79 16.00 -21.31 1.20
C VAL A 79 15.67 -20.93 -0.25
N GLU A 80 15.81 -21.83 -1.21
CA GLU A 80 15.48 -21.61 -2.62
C GLU A 80 13.97 -21.36 -2.81
N ASP A 81 13.12 -22.15 -2.15
CA ASP A 81 11.67 -21.98 -2.16
C ASP A 81 11.26 -20.64 -1.55
N THR A 82 11.87 -20.28 -0.42
CA THR A 82 11.58 -19.01 0.26
C THR A 82 12.07 -17.80 -0.53
N ALA A 83 13.23 -17.91 -1.20
CA ALA A 83 13.69 -16.87 -2.11
C ALA A 83 12.75 -16.68 -3.33
N THR A 84 12.11 -17.77 -3.77
CA THR A 84 11.07 -17.68 -4.82
C THR A 84 9.81 -17.00 -4.33
N LEU A 85 9.35 -17.29 -3.11
CA LEU A 85 8.24 -16.58 -2.48
C LEU A 85 8.54 -15.08 -2.31
N LEU A 86 9.74 -14.73 -1.83
CA LEU A 86 10.20 -13.34 -1.71
C LEU A 86 10.12 -12.59 -3.05
N LYS A 87 10.57 -13.23 -4.14
CA LYS A 87 10.49 -12.65 -5.48
C LYS A 87 9.04 -12.44 -5.93
N THR A 88 8.15 -13.39 -5.67
CA THR A 88 6.71 -13.27 -5.97
C THR A 88 6.11 -12.11 -5.17
N ARG A 89 6.41 -12.02 -3.89
CA ARG A 89 5.97 -10.96 -2.99
C ARG A 89 6.39 -9.57 -3.48
N LEU A 90 7.65 -9.41 -3.90
CA LEU A 90 8.14 -8.16 -4.47
C LEU A 90 7.39 -7.76 -5.75
N ALA A 91 7.09 -8.70 -6.63
CA ALA A 91 6.31 -8.43 -7.84
C ALA A 91 4.87 -7.97 -7.52
N LEU A 92 4.24 -8.52 -6.47
CA LEU A 92 2.93 -8.08 -6.01
C LEU A 92 2.98 -6.65 -5.44
N VAL A 93 3.98 -6.32 -4.62
CA VAL A 93 4.18 -4.95 -4.10
C VAL A 93 4.47 -3.95 -5.21
N GLU A 94 5.22 -4.34 -6.24
CA GLU A 94 5.44 -3.49 -7.41
C GLU A 94 4.13 -3.22 -8.18
N LYS A 95 3.27 -4.24 -8.32
CA LYS A 95 1.95 -4.10 -8.93
C LYS A 95 1.04 -3.16 -8.13
N GLU A 96 1.03 -3.28 -6.82
CA GLU A 96 0.33 -2.34 -5.93
C GLU A 96 0.84 -0.90 -6.10
N ALA A 97 2.15 -0.73 -6.06
CA ALA A 97 2.78 0.59 -6.19
C ALA A 97 2.45 1.26 -7.54
N ALA A 98 2.48 0.48 -8.62
CA ALA A 98 2.10 0.96 -9.95
C ALA A 98 0.63 1.39 -10.00
N SER A 99 -0.27 0.62 -9.38
CA SER A 99 -1.70 0.91 -9.29
C SER A 99 -1.94 2.23 -8.53
N ILE A 100 -1.39 2.39 -7.33
CA ILE A 100 -1.51 3.63 -6.55
C ILE A 100 -0.93 4.82 -7.31
N LYS A 101 0.25 4.67 -7.93
CA LYS A 101 0.90 5.74 -8.69
C LYS A 101 0.11 6.16 -9.93
N SER A 102 -0.61 5.24 -10.56
CA SER A 102 -1.41 5.52 -11.75
C SER A 102 -2.52 6.56 -11.49
N THR A 103 -2.97 6.72 -10.24
CA THR A 103 -3.98 7.71 -9.85
C THR A 103 -3.52 9.16 -9.94
N SER A 104 -2.19 9.40 -10.04
CA SER A 104 -1.62 10.75 -10.02
C SER A 104 -2.15 11.66 -11.12
N GLU A 105 -2.45 11.14 -12.32
CA GLU A 105 -2.99 11.94 -13.41
C GLU A 105 -4.45 12.34 -13.14
N SER A 106 -5.26 11.44 -12.58
CA SER A 106 -6.64 11.75 -12.20
C SER A 106 -6.68 12.76 -11.03
N ILE A 107 -5.72 12.68 -10.10
CA ILE A 107 -5.60 13.70 -9.03
C ILE A 107 -5.27 15.08 -9.61
N LYS A 108 -4.44 15.17 -10.65
CA LYS A 108 -4.18 16.46 -11.34
C LYS A 108 -5.42 17.07 -12.00
N GLN A 109 -6.42 16.27 -12.35
CA GLN A 109 -7.69 16.80 -12.84
C GLN A 109 -8.42 17.61 -11.76
N ILE A 110 -8.23 17.29 -10.46
CA ILE A 110 -8.77 18.09 -9.36
C ILE A 110 -8.15 19.49 -9.34
N SER A 111 -6.83 19.64 -9.60
CA SER A 111 -6.19 20.97 -9.75
C SER A 111 -6.83 21.79 -10.87
N SER A 112 -7.18 21.15 -11.99
CA SER A 112 -7.89 21.81 -13.09
C SER A 112 -9.28 22.25 -12.66
N LEU A 113 -10.01 21.39 -11.95
CA LEU A 113 -11.32 21.70 -11.41
C LEU A 113 -11.28 22.86 -10.40
N VAL A 114 -10.25 22.93 -9.54
CA VAL A 114 -9.98 24.07 -8.64
C VAL A 114 -9.86 25.38 -9.45
N SER A 115 -9.18 25.32 -10.60
CA SER A 115 -8.96 26.52 -11.44
C SER A 115 -10.24 26.99 -12.13
N GLU A 116 -11.12 26.07 -12.53
CA GLU A 116 -12.42 26.36 -13.17
C GLU A 116 -13.49 26.82 -12.19
N THR A 117 -13.43 26.39 -10.94
CA THR A 117 -14.39 26.71 -9.89
C THR A 117 -14.31 28.20 -9.53
N LYS A 118 -15.45 28.85 -9.31
CA LYS A 118 -15.54 30.29 -8.98
C LYS A 118 -15.66 30.53 -7.48
N GLU A 119 -16.44 29.72 -6.81
CA GLU A 119 -16.73 29.86 -5.38
C GLU A 119 -15.50 29.50 -4.52
N ALA A 120 -15.18 30.40 -3.58
CA ALA A 120 -13.96 30.25 -2.76
C ALA A 120 -14.04 29.04 -1.83
N SER A 121 -15.23 28.76 -1.27
CA SER A 121 -15.48 27.59 -0.41
C SER A 121 -15.26 26.27 -1.16
N GLU A 122 -15.81 26.15 -2.36
CA GLU A 122 -15.62 24.95 -3.21
C GLU A 122 -14.14 24.75 -3.58
N LYS A 123 -13.41 25.84 -3.90
CA LYS A 123 -11.97 25.77 -4.17
C LYS A 123 -11.18 25.23 -2.99
N GLU A 124 -11.51 25.65 -1.79
CA GLU A 124 -10.83 25.18 -0.58
C GLU A 124 -11.09 23.70 -0.34
N SER A 125 -12.34 23.26 -0.47
CA SER A 125 -12.73 21.86 -0.38
C SER A 125 -12.02 20.98 -1.42
N LEU A 126 -11.95 21.43 -2.68
CA LEU A 126 -11.24 20.70 -3.74
C LEU A 126 -9.74 20.59 -3.48
N LYS A 127 -9.09 21.63 -2.94
CA LYS A 127 -7.68 21.57 -2.54
C LYS A 127 -7.44 20.63 -1.38
N GLU A 128 -8.36 20.54 -0.44
CA GLU A 128 -8.25 19.64 0.70
C GLU A 128 -8.25 18.18 0.26
N ILE A 129 -9.19 17.77 -0.61
CA ILE A 129 -9.21 16.41 -1.14
C ILE A 129 -7.99 16.11 -2.02
N GLU A 130 -7.54 17.05 -2.85
CA GLU A 130 -6.33 16.91 -3.64
C GLU A 130 -5.10 16.69 -2.75
N THR A 131 -4.97 17.47 -1.69
CA THR A 131 -3.87 17.37 -0.72
C THR A 131 -3.88 15.99 -0.05
N SER A 132 -5.02 15.56 0.48
CA SER A 132 -5.15 14.28 1.18
C SER A 132 -4.85 13.07 0.28
N LEU A 133 -5.25 13.13 -1.00
CA LEU A 133 -4.92 12.09 -1.98
C LEU A 133 -3.41 12.03 -2.29
N ASN A 134 -2.75 13.18 -2.45
CA ASN A 134 -1.31 13.24 -2.66
C ASN A 134 -0.52 12.76 -1.42
N GLU A 135 -0.96 13.09 -0.21
CA GLU A 135 -0.37 12.59 1.04
C GLU A 135 -0.49 11.07 1.15
N ARG A 136 -1.62 10.50 0.73
CA ARG A 136 -1.81 9.05 0.68
C ARG A 136 -0.85 8.36 -0.29
N ILE A 137 -0.66 8.92 -1.50
CA ILE A 137 0.34 8.39 -2.47
C ILE A 137 1.73 8.41 -1.84
N LYS A 138 2.13 9.54 -1.25
CA LYS A 138 3.43 9.69 -0.60
C LYS A 138 3.63 8.69 0.55
N ALA A 139 2.60 8.45 1.34
CA ALA A 139 2.65 7.44 2.41
C ALA A 139 2.86 6.03 1.83
N TYR A 140 2.26 5.71 0.68
CA TYR A 140 2.48 4.42 0.03
C TYR A 140 3.89 4.29 -0.58
N GLU A 141 4.46 5.36 -1.10
CA GLU A 141 5.87 5.39 -1.55
C GLU A 141 6.83 5.06 -0.38
N GLU A 142 6.53 5.53 0.84
CA GLU A 142 7.30 5.18 2.04
C GLU A 142 7.16 3.67 2.37
N VAL A 143 5.94 3.11 2.26
CA VAL A 143 5.72 1.66 2.40
C VAL A 143 6.57 0.89 1.42
N THR A 144 6.50 1.23 0.13
CA THR A 144 7.24 0.53 -0.93
C THR A 144 8.75 0.60 -0.72
N THR A 145 9.27 1.73 -0.29
CA THR A 145 10.70 1.92 -0.01
C THR A 145 11.15 1.01 1.13
N ASN A 146 10.49 1.09 2.29
CA ASN A 146 10.84 0.28 3.45
C ASN A 146 10.65 -1.22 3.18
N TYR A 147 9.64 -1.59 2.40
CA TYR A 147 9.38 -2.97 2.03
C TYR A 147 10.48 -3.57 1.14
N ASN A 148 10.97 -2.81 0.15
CA ASN A 148 12.08 -3.22 -0.71
C ASN A 148 13.39 -3.37 0.09
N GLU A 149 13.65 -2.48 1.03
CA GLU A 149 14.82 -2.57 1.90
C GLU A 149 14.74 -3.81 2.81
N LEU A 150 13.57 -4.07 3.42
CA LEU A 150 13.33 -5.29 4.19
C LEU A 150 13.58 -6.56 3.35
N ALA A 151 13.05 -6.59 2.13
CA ALA A 151 13.23 -7.73 1.22
C ALA A 151 14.69 -7.99 0.88
N ASN A 152 15.48 -6.93 0.66
CA ASN A 152 16.92 -7.06 0.44
C ASN A 152 17.64 -7.65 1.66
N MET A 153 17.30 -7.20 2.87
CA MET A 153 17.86 -7.73 4.12
C MET A 153 17.49 -9.19 4.35
N GLN A 154 16.26 -9.59 4.02
CA GLN A 154 15.81 -10.97 4.09
C GLN A 154 16.54 -11.85 3.07
N GLN A 155 16.75 -11.37 1.85
CA GLN A 155 17.52 -12.09 0.84
C GLN A 155 18.96 -12.36 1.31
N GLU A 156 19.61 -11.38 1.93
CA GLU A 156 20.95 -11.58 2.50
C GLU A 156 20.93 -12.58 3.65
N LEU A 157 19.93 -12.51 4.53
CA LEU A 157 19.76 -13.50 5.59
C LEU A 157 19.63 -14.92 5.03
N TYR A 158 18.81 -15.12 4.00
CA TYR A 158 18.64 -16.45 3.37
C TYR A 158 19.93 -16.98 2.76
N LYS A 159 20.76 -16.13 2.14
CA LYS A 159 22.09 -16.51 1.64
C LYS A 159 23.02 -16.95 2.78
N MET A 160 23.00 -16.21 3.91
CA MET A 160 23.83 -16.55 5.08
C MET A 160 23.45 -17.89 5.70
N LEU A 161 22.18 -18.29 5.66
CA LEU A 161 21.74 -19.57 6.26
C LEU A 161 22.34 -20.81 5.55
N VAL A 162 22.70 -20.71 4.28
CA VAL A 162 23.30 -21.80 3.49
C VAL A 162 24.82 -21.65 3.30
N ASP A 163 25.39 -20.53 3.73
CA ASP A 163 26.83 -20.29 3.66
C ASP A 163 27.56 -20.96 4.83
N GLU A 164 28.37 -21.98 4.54
CA GLU A 164 29.15 -22.70 5.56
C GLU A 164 30.18 -21.82 6.29
N SER A 165 30.56 -20.71 5.69
CA SER A 165 31.54 -19.76 6.25
C SER A 165 30.86 -18.70 7.13
N ALA A 166 29.53 -18.61 7.11
CA ALA A 166 28.81 -17.62 7.90
C ALA A 166 28.90 -17.92 9.40
N ASP A 167 29.29 -16.91 10.16
CA ASP A 167 29.34 -17.00 11.62
C ASP A 167 27.93 -16.82 12.21
N VAL A 168 27.61 -17.64 13.21
CA VAL A 168 26.33 -17.59 13.93
C VAL A 168 26.03 -16.22 14.50
N THR A 169 27.05 -15.49 14.97
CA THR A 169 26.89 -14.13 15.49
C THR A 169 26.42 -13.18 14.41
N THR A 170 27.01 -13.27 13.22
CA THR A 170 26.62 -12.44 12.05
C THR A 170 25.20 -12.74 11.61
N ILE A 171 24.80 -14.01 11.58
CA ILE A 171 23.39 -14.39 11.28
C ILE A 171 22.43 -13.80 12.32
N GLN A 172 22.77 -13.87 13.61
CA GLN A 172 21.93 -13.30 14.66
C GLN A 172 21.82 -11.76 14.56
N GLU A 173 22.88 -11.08 14.18
CA GLU A 173 22.87 -9.64 13.91
C GLU A 173 21.95 -9.33 12.74
N GLN A 174 22.08 -10.06 11.62
CA GLN A 174 21.19 -9.88 10.45
C GLN A 174 19.72 -10.12 10.80
N VAL A 175 19.39 -11.12 11.61
CA VAL A 175 18.02 -11.36 12.10
C VAL A 175 17.49 -10.16 12.89
N LYS A 176 18.32 -9.53 13.72
CA LYS A 176 17.92 -8.31 14.47
C LYS A 176 17.64 -7.15 13.52
N GLU A 177 18.50 -6.93 12.53
CA GLU A 177 18.31 -5.88 11.53
C GLU A 177 17.02 -6.09 10.72
N VAL A 178 16.77 -7.32 10.26
CA VAL A 178 15.50 -7.70 9.60
C VAL A 178 14.29 -7.40 10.49
N ASN A 179 14.34 -7.73 11.78
CA ASN A 179 13.24 -7.46 12.70
C ASN A 179 13.02 -5.96 12.93
N LEU A 180 14.09 -5.17 13.10
CA LEU A 180 13.99 -3.71 13.23
C LEU A 180 13.40 -3.09 11.97
N HIS A 181 13.85 -3.53 10.80
CA HIS A 181 13.32 -3.00 9.54
C HIS A 181 11.86 -3.40 9.30
N ASN A 182 11.46 -4.60 9.73
CA ASN A 182 10.05 -5.00 9.71
C ASN A 182 9.16 -4.09 10.58
N GLU A 183 9.68 -3.55 11.69
CA GLU A 183 8.95 -2.53 12.47
C GLU A 183 8.78 -1.23 11.68
N LEU A 184 9.77 -0.81 10.89
CA LEU A 184 9.64 0.37 10.02
C LEU A 184 8.59 0.16 8.91
N VAL A 185 8.56 -1.03 8.30
CA VAL A 185 7.49 -1.38 7.36
C VAL A 185 6.11 -1.30 8.02
N GLN A 186 5.94 -1.85 9.21
CA GLN A 186 4.66 -1.78 9.94
C GLN A 186 4.25 -0.32 10.24
N GLN A 187 5.20 0.53 10.62
CA GLN A 187 4.94 1.95 10.85
C GLN A 187 4.52 2.68 9.57
N SER A 188 5.18 2.40 8.43
CA SER A 188 4.82 3.00 7.16
C SER A 188 3.44 2.52 6.66
N VAL A 189 3.10 1.24 6.85
CA VAL A 189 1.76 0.72 6.57
C VAL A 189 0.70 1.40 7.44
N GLN A 190 0.99 1.65 8.72
CA GLN A 190 0.07 2.39 9.60
C GLN A 190 -0.16 3.82 9.10
N LYS A 191 0.91 4.53 8.70
CA LYS A 191 0.79 5.89 8.11
C LYS A 191 -0.05 5.89 6.84
N PHE A 192 0.12 4.90 5.97
CA PHE A 192 -0.68 4.77 4.75
C PHE A 192 -2.16 4.50 5.08
N ASN A 193 -2.45 3.66 6.08
CA ASN A 193 -3.81 3.41 6.54
C ASN A 193 -4.45 4.68 7.12
N ASP A 194 -3.71 5.43 7.92
CA ASP A 194 -4.18 6.71 8.49
C ASP A 194 -4.47 7.74 7.39
N ALA A 195 -3.58 7.83 6.39
CA ALA A 195 -3.80 8.68 5.21
C ALA A 195 -5.03 8.24 4.40
N THR A 196 -5.28 6.93 4.27
CA THR A 196 -6.47 6.40 3.60
C THR A 196 -7.75 6.73 4.36
N ILE A 197 -7.74 6.63 5.69
CA ILE A 197 -8.87 7.06 6.54
C ILE A 197 -9.12 8.55 6.33
N ARG A 198 -8.07 9.38 6.35
CA ARG A 198 -8.20 10.83 6.14
C ARG A 198 -8.80 11.17 4.77
N VAL A 199 -8.37 10.50 3.70
CA VAL A 199 -8.98 10.67 2.37
C VAL A 199 -10.48 10.39 2.40
N ASN A 200 -10.92 9.33 3.09
CA ASN A 200 -12.34 8.99 3.17
C ASN A 200 -13.15 10.02 3.94
N GLU A 201 -12.62 10.53 5.06
CA GLU A 201 -13.24 11.60 5.84
C GLU A 201 -13.38 12.89 5.00
N VAL A 202 -12.27 13.35 4.41
CA VAL A 202 -12.25 14.54 3.56
C VAL A 202 -13.21 14.41 2.37
N LYS A 203 -13.21 13.25 1.71
CA LYS A 203 -14.13 12.97 0.61
C LYS A 203 -15.59 13.15 1.02
N GLU A 204 -15.99 12.61 2.16
CA GLU A 204 -17.36 12.72 2.66
C GLU A 204 -17.72 14.18 3.01
N GLU A 205 -16.82 14.89 3.67
CA GLU A 205 -16.98 16.32 4.02
C GLU A 205 -17.11 17.18 2.77
N VAL A 206 -16.22 17.02 1.80
CA VAL A 206 -16.19 17.80 0.55
C VAL A 206 -17.44 17.55 -0.28
N LEU A 207 -17.81 16.29 -0.54
CA LEU A 207 -19.02 15.98 -1.32
C LEU A 207 -20.27 16.52 -0.66
N THR A 208 -20.37 16.44 0.67
CA THR A 208 -21.50 17.01 1.44
C THR A 208 -21.56 18.55 1.34
N SER A 209 -20.40 19.22 1.36
CA SER A 209 -20.32 20.69 1.21
C SER A 209 -20.77 21.11 -0.18
N LEU A 210 -20.24 20.49 -1.24
CA LEU A 210 -20.57 20.81 -2.62
C LEU A 210 -22.06 20.58 -2.96
N GLN A 211 -22.71 19.59 -2.33
CA GLN A 211 -24.15 19.35 -2.48
C GLN A 211 -25.02 20.44 -1.83
N LYS A 212 -24.53 21.09 -0.78
CA LYS A 212 -25.27 22.20 -0.10
C LYS A 212 -25.17 23.50 -0.90
N ASP A 213 -24.04 23.76 -1.50
CA ASP A 213 -23.78 24.99 -2.28
C ASP A 213 -24.52 24.95 -3.65
N ALA A 214 -24.93 23.77 -4.10
CA ALA A 214 -25.69 23.56 -5.35
C ALA A 214 -27.21 23.79 -5.19
N LYS A 215 -27.73 24.08 -4.00
CA LYS A 215 -29.15 24.38 -3.70
C LYS A 215 -29.40 25.84 -3.48
#